data_480489f530f776634f33b594f8ed2bfd
#
_entry.id   480489f530f776634f33b594f8ed2bfd
#
_cell.length_a   1.000
_cell.length_b   1.000
_cell.length_c   1.000
_cell.angle_alpha   90.00
_cell.angle_beta   90.00
_cell.angle_gamma   90.00
#
_symmetry.space_group_name_H-M   'P 1'
#
loop_
_entity.id
_entity.type
_entity.pdbx_description
1 polymer ?
#
loop_
_entity_poly.entity_id
_entity_poly.type
_entity_poly.pdbx_seq_one_letter_code
_entity_poly.pdbx_strand_id
1 'polypeptide(L)'
;MIIDESQKIDNARQQSKNHSQDSEVVLSVRGVSKKFCRDLKRSLFYGVQDIASDLTGLRTKSDRLRKKEFWALEDVSFQLRKGQALGLVGKNGSGKSTLLRIIAGLIKLDIGSVEIKGRIAPLIALGAGFNPILTGRENIYANMSILGLSKQEIDDRFDDVLEFAEIGDAIDSPVQSYSSGMAARLGFASAIHTEPDILLIDEVLAVGDIKFRAKCHRRLATLQQNGTSFILVSHNSQAILSICNSAIYLSTGKQIAIGEVASVVERYEGDLFGINETDTIGQKYLPAKSENESTGLDITYLLFRDTSGNKLESLTSCLPANFCIGLSVK
;
A
#
# COMPACT_ATOMS: atom_id res chain seq x y z
N MET A 1 33.65 -5.89 -36.39
CA MET A 1 33.64 -4.92 -35.29
C MET A 1 32.41 -5.24 -34.45
N ILE A 2 32.57 -6.20 -33.50
CA ILE A 2 31.53 -6.69 -32.63
C ILE A 2 31.55 -5.81 -31.38
N ILE A 3 30.62 -4.88 -31.29
CA ILE A 3 30.47 -4.07 -30.07
C ILE A 3 29.74 -4.97 -29.05
N ASP A 4 30.43 -5.25 -27.96
CA ASP A 4 30.06 -6.15 -26.87
C ASP A 4 28.67 -5.76 -26.29
N GLU A 5 27.72 -6.68 -26.37
CA GLU A 5 26.38 -6.50 -25.81
C GLU A 5 26.40 -6.25 -24.28
N SER A 6 27.43 -6.70 -23.58
CA SER A 6 27.65 -6.46 -22.17
C SER A 6 27.83 -4.97 -21.85
N GLN A 7 28.52 -4.20 -22.69
CA GLN A 7 28.70 -2.76 -22.52
C GLN A 7 27.39 -1.98 -22.74
N LYS A 8 26.49 -2.46 -23.60
CA LYS A 8 25.16 -1.83 -23.79
C LYS A 8 24.26 -2.04 -22.60
N ILE A 9 24.30 -3.22 -21.97
CA ILE A 9 23.50 -3.54 -20.78
C ILE A 9 24.01 -2.75 -19.56
N ASP A 10 25.32 -2.60 -19.39
CA ASP A 10 25.90 -1.82 -18.29
C ASP A 10 25.70 -0.31 -18.48
N ASN A 11 25.76 0.21 -19.70
CA ASN A 11 25.43 1.60 -20.01
C ASN A 11 23.93 1.90 -19.81
N ALA A 12 23.03 0.97 -20.14
CA ALA A 12 21.60 1.11 -19.88
C ALA A 12 21.29 1.07 -18.37
N ARG A 13 21.99 0.22 -17.59
CA ARG A 13 21.90 0.18 -16.14
C ARG A 13 22.51 1.41 -15.45
N GLN A 14 23.58 1.97 -15.96
CA GLN A 14 24.15 3.22 -15.46
C GLN A 14 23.29 4.43 -15.82
N GLN A 15 22.69 4.49 -17.02
CA GLN A 15 21.75 5.54 -17.39
C GLN A 15 20.46 5.49 -16.56
N SER A 16 19.94 4.30 -16.24
CA SER A 16 18.78 4.18 -15.34
C SER A 16 19.11 4.57 -13.89
N LYS A 17 20.33 4.35 -13.40
CA LYS A 17 20.77 4.79 -12.07
C LYS A 17 21.00 6.30 -11.98
N ASN A 18 21.48 6.95 -13.04
CA ASN A 18 21.68 8.40 -13.07
C ASN A 18 20.38 9.19 -13.24
N HIS A 19 19.32 8.61 -13.85
CA HIS A 19 18.00 9.26 -13.95
C HIS A 19 17.23 9.27 -12.62
N SER A 20 17.61 8.41 -11.65
CA SER A 20 16.92 8.33 -10.36
C SER A 20 17.40 9.35 -9.31
N GLN A 21 18.49 10.08 -9.53
CA GLN A 21 19.02 11.03 -8.54
C GLN A 21 18.47 12.47 -8.69
N ASP A 22 17.86 12.83 -9.82
CA ASP A 22 17.42 14.22 -10.10
C ASP A 22 15.89 14.37 -10.22
N SER A 23 15.10 13.31 -9.93
CA SER A 23 13.65 13.38 -10.02
C SER A 23 13.07 14.20 -8.86
N GLU A 24 12.15 15.14 -9.20
CA GLU A 24 11.48 16.02 -8.26
C GLU A 24 10.76 15.26 -7.15
N VAL A 25 10.92 15.70 -5.88
CA VAL A 25 10.16 15.14 -4.74
C VAL A 25 8.73 15.69 -4.80
N VAL A 26 7.74 14.81 -4.97
CA VAL A 26 6.31 15.14 -5.04
C VAL A 26 5.60 14.95 -3.71
N LEU A 27 6.13 14.10 -2.82
CA LEU A 27 5.63 13.92 -1.45
C LEU A 27 6.79 13.83 -0.48
N SER A 28 6.71 14.58 0.62
CA SER A 28 7.65 14.51 1.74
C SER A 28 6.89 14.31 3.04
N VAL A 29 7.14 13.19 3.71
CA VAL A 29 6.59 12.82 5.02
C VAL A 29 7.73 12.87 6.02
N ARG A 30 7.59 13.69 7.10
CA ARG A 30 8.67 13.93 8.08
C ARG A 30 8.14 13.75 9.49
N GLY A 31 8.66 12.78 10.23
CA GLY A 31 8.38 12.53 11.63
C GLY A 31 6.91 12.35 11.96
N VAL A 32 6.13 11.80 11.03
CA VAL A 32 4.68 11.71 11.18
C VAL A 32 4.32 10.72 12.26
N SER A 33 3.58 11.23 13.27
CA SER A 33 3.02 10.43 14.34
C SER A 33 1.53 10.71 14.50
N LYS A 34 0.77 9.63 14.79
CA LYS A 34 -0.68 9.68 15.00
C LYS A 34 -1.08 8.81 16.17
N LYS A 35 -1.81 9.38 17.12
CA LYS A 35 -2.38 8.65 18.25
C LYS A 35 -3.89 8.50 18.12
N PHE A 36 -4.40 7.40 18.66
CA PHE A 36 -5.84 7.18 18.84
C PHE A 36 -6.12 6.73 20.28
N CYS A 37 -7.34 6.98 20.73
CA CYS A 37 -7.81 6.52 22.04
C CYS A 37 -8.76 5.32 21.86
N ARG A 38 -8.55 4.25 22.65
CA ARG A 38 -9.40 3.04 22.63
C ARG A 38 -10.79 3.26 23.25
N ASP A 39 -11.00 4.40 23.92
CA ASP A 39 -12.24 4.72 24.63
C ASP A 39 -12.88 5.97 24.01
N LEU A 40 -14.05 5.83 23.38
CA LEU A 40 -14.71 6.91 22.67
C LEU A 40 -15.04 8.11 23.58
N LYS A 41 -15.50 7.87 24.81
CA LYS A 41 -15.85 8.95 25.75
C LYS A 41 -14.60 9.78 26.11
N ARG A 42 -13.48 9.09 26.34
CA ARG A 42 -12.19 9.75 26.60
C ARG A 42 -11.65 10.45 25.37
N SER A 43 -11.80 9.88 24.19
CA SER A 43 -11.40 10.52 22.94
C SER A 43 -12.09 11.85 22.74
N LEU A 44 -13.42 11.91 22.97
CA LEU A 44 -14.19 13.16 22.91
C LEU A 44 -13.72 14.16 23.97
N PHE A 45 -13.51 13.73 25.21
CA PHE A 45 -13.01 14.60 26.29
C PHE A 45 -11.62 15.17 25.97
N TYR A 46 -10.71 14.34 25.45
CA TYR A 46 -9.37 14.78 25.02
C TYR A 46 -9.45 15.74 23.84
N GLY A 47 -10.35 15.50 22.86
CA GLY A 47 -10.57 16.42 21.76
C GLY A 47 -11.02 17.82 22.20
N VAL A 48 -11.96 17.90 23.15
CA VAL A 48 -12.40 19.18 23.74
C VAL A 48 -11.23 19.87 24.48
N GLN A 49 -10.46 19.09 25.25
CA GLN A 49 -9.30 19.63 25.96
C GLN A 49 -8.22 20.16 25.00
N ASP A 50 -7.96 19.46 23.89
CA ASP A 50 -6.99 19.87 22.87
C ASP A 50 -7.45 21.17 22.18
N ILE A 51 -8.73 21.27 21.79
CA ILE A 51 -9.30 22.51 21.24
C ILE A 51 -9.20 23.68 22.23
N ALA A 52 -9.53 23.45 23.50
CA ALA A 52 -9.42 24.50 24.52
C ALA A 52 -7.97 24.96 24.76
N SER A 53 -7.00 24.03 24.70
CA SER A 53 -5.58 24.36 24.83
C SER A 53 -5.04 25.11 23.61
N ASP A 54 -5.49 24.78 22.42
CA ASP A 54 -5.14 25.51 21.19
C ASP A 54 -5.66 26.95 21.22
N LEU A 55 -6.88 27.17 21.74
CA LEU A 55 -7.49 28.50 21.90
C LEU A 55 -6.78 29.37 22.97
N THR A 56 -6.26 28.73 24.03
CA THR A 56 -5.56 29.44 25.12
C THR A 56 -4.05 29.62 24.88
N GLY A 57 -3.53 29.09 23.76
CA GLY A 57 -2.09 29.14 23.45
C GLY A 57 -1.22 28.25 24.36
N LEU A 58 -1.84 27.49 25.24
CA LEU A 58 -1.15 26.54 26.12
C LEU A 58 -0.93 25.26 25.29
N ARG A 59 0.24 25.17 24.63
CA ARG A 59 0.65 23.96 23.88
C ARG A 59 0.66 22.75 24.82
N THR A 60 -0.38 21.90 24.73
CA THR A 60 -0.32 20.56 25.29
C THR A 60 0.77 19.78 24.55
N LYS A 61 1.69 19.15 25.34
CA LYS A 61 2.72 18.27 24.78
C LYS A 61 2.06 17.10 24.09
N SER A 62 1.92 17.16 22.77
CA SER A 62 1.33 16.08 21.95
C SER A 62 2.24 14.84 21.84
N ASP A 63 3.45 14.91 22.40
CA ASP A 63 4.49 13.90 22.39
C ASP A 63 4.27 12.74 23.40
N ARG A 64 3.29 12.85 24.31
CA ARG A 64 3.01 11.82 25.31
C ARG A 64 1.63 11.22 25.15
N LEU A 65 1.56 9.90 25.39
CA LEU A 65 0.29 9.17 25.42
C LEU A 65 -0.44 9.43 26.73
N ARG A 66 -1.74 9.75 26.62
CA ARG A 66 -2.67 9.80 27.74
C ARG A 66 -3.22 8.38 28.04
N LYS A 67 -3.97 8.22 29.12
CA LYS A 67 -4.53 6.92 29.51
C LYS A 67 -5.41 6.36 28.40
N LYS A 68 -5.14 5.11 27.95
CA LYS A 68 -5.80 4.40 26.84
C LYS A 68 -5.52 4.96 25.43
N GLU A 69 -4.65 5.96 25.27
CA GLU A 69 -4.11 6.30 23.96
C GLU A 69 -3.03 5.29 23.53
N PHE A 70 -2.85 5.16 22.23
CA PHE A 70 -1.78 4.39 21.62
C PHE A 70 -1.31 5.07 20.33
N TRP A 71 -0.05 4.86 19.96
CA TRP A 71 0.47 5.31 18.67
C TRP A 71 -0.02 4.36 17.58
N ALA A 72 -0.78 4.89 16.62
CA ALA A 72 -1.10 4.19 15.38
C ALA A 72 0.01 4.38 14.34
N LEU A 73 0.72 5.50 14.44
CA LEU A 73 1.98 5.80 13.74
C LEU A 73 2.91 6.53 14.69
N GLU A 74 4.20 6.22 14.61
CA GLU A 74 5.25 6.81 15.44
C GLU A 74 6.50 7.07 14.61
N ASP A 75 6.81 8.36 14.39
CA ASP A 75 8.02 8.86 13.71
C ASP A 75 8.26 8.27 12.31
N VAL A 76 7.24 8.28 11.45
CA VAL A 76 7.35 7.78 10.07
C VAL A 76 7.87 8.89 9.16
N SER A 77 8.95 8.60 8.40
CA SER A 77 9.61 9.56 7.51
C SER A 77 10.01 8.92 6.19
N PHE A 78 9.60 9.52 5.08
CA PHE A 78 10.01 9.11 3.74
C PHE A 78 9.72 10.19 2.69
N GLN A 79 10.23 9.99 1.49
CA GLN A 79 9.96 10.82 0.32
C GLN A 79 9.50 9.97 -0.84
N LEU A 80 8.61 10.51 -1.67
CA LEU A 80 8.20 9.94 -2.94
C LEU A 80 8.63 10.89 -4.06
N ARG A 81 9.29 10.35 -5.05
CA ARG A 81 9.75 11.11 -6.23
C ARG A 81 8.78 10.91 -7.39
N LYS A 82 8.76 11.87 -8.32
CA LYS A 82 7.92 11.83 -9.52
C LYS A 82 8.14 10.53 -10.30
N GLY A 83 7.04 9.85 -10.67
CA GLY A 83 7.06 8.56 -11.37
C GLY A 83 7.44 7.34 -10.51
N GLN A 84 7.74 7.53 -9.23
CA GLN A 84 8.09 6.43 -8.32
C GLN A 84 6.84 5.70 -7.83
N ALA A 85 6.91 4.37 -7.74
CA ALA A 85 5.92 3.53 -7.09
C ALA A 85 6.46 2.99 -5.77
N LEU A 86 5.80 3.35 -4.65
CA LEU A 86 6.17 2.99 -3.29
C LEU A 86 5.16 2.00 -2.70
N GLY A 87 5.62 0.81 -2.33
CA GLY A 87 4.82 -0.19 -1.63
C GLY A 87 4.78 0.04 -0.11
N LEU A 88 3.62 -0.17 0.51
CA LEU A 88 3.50 -0.23 1.98
C LEU A 88 3.15 -1.66 2.39
N VAL A 89 4.06 -2.33 3.09
CA VAL A 89 3.88 -3.69 3.61
C VAL A 89 3.81 -3.70 5.14
N GLY A 90 3.17 -4.72 5.70
CA GLY A 90 3.01 -4.88 7.16
C GLY A 90 1.73 -5.60 7.53
N LYS A 91 1.67 -6.16 8.74
CA LYS A 91 0.50 -6.86 9.29
C LYS A 91 -0.73 -5.94 9.40
N ASN A 92 -1.92 -6.52 9.56
CA ASN A 92 -3.12 -5.75 9.88
C ASN A 92 -2.93 -4.97 11.18
N GLY A 93 -3.36 -3.71 11.20
CA GLY A 93 -3.15 -2.82 12.34
C GLY A 93 -1.74 -2.20 12.44
N SER A 94 -0.85 -2.39 11.46
CA SER A 94 0.49 -1.78 11.47
C SER A 94 0.51 -0.28 11.17
N GLY A 95 -0.62 0.33 10.75
CA GLY A 95 -0.73 1.76 10.50
C GLY A 95 -0.83 2.16 9.02
N LYS A 96 -0.76 1.21 8.06
CA LYS A 96 -0.77 1.49 6.60
C LYS A 96 -1.93 2.39 6.15
N SER A 97 -3.17 1.98 6.42
CA SER A 97 -4.34 2.75 6.03
C SER A 97 -4.46 4.08 6.79
N THR A 98 -3.93 4.15 8.02
CA THR A 98 -3.83 5.43 8.76
C THR A 98 -2.88 6.38 8.07
N LEU A 99 -1.71 5.92 7.64
CA LEU A 99 -0.73 6.70 6.91
C LEU A 99 -1.30 7.20 5.58
N LEU A 100 -1.96 6.33 4.78
CA LEU A 100 -2.62 6.75 3.54
C LEU A 100 -3.68 7.83 3.78
N ARG A 101 -4.52 7.69 4.83
CA ARG A 101 -5.55 8.69 5.16
C ARG A 101 -4.96 10.02 5.60
N ILE A 102 -3.80 10.02 6.28
CA ILE A 102 -3.09 11.25 6.63
C ILE A 102 -2.55 11.92 5.38
N ILE A 103 -1.91 11.17 4.47
CA ILE A 103 -1.40 11.69 3.20
C ILE A 103 -2.55 12.22 2.33
N ALA A 104 -3.71 11.54 2.31
CA ALA A 104 -4.92 12.01 1.62
C ALA A 104 -5.59 13.24 2.28
N GLY A 105 -5.07 13.73 3.42
CA GLY A 105 -5.68 14.85 4.16
C GLY A 105 -6.99 14.50 4.89
N LEU A 106 -7.36 13.22 4.94
CA LEU A 106 -8.60 12.74 5.58
C LEU A 106 -8.50 12.67 7.11
N ILE A 107 -7.29 12.56 7.64
CA ILE A 107 -7.00 12.50 9.08
C ILE A 107 -5.85 13.46 9.38
N LYS A 108 -6.03 14.34 10.39
CA LYS A 108 -4.99 15.23 10.88
C LYS A 108 -3.92 14.42 11.64
N LEU A 109 -2.64 14.68 11.35
CA LEU A 109 -1.51 14.16 12.13
C LEU A 109 -1.40 14.88 13.48
N ASP A 110 -0.74 14.25 14.46
CA ASP A 110 -0.50 14.87 15.78
C ASP A 110 0.90 15.47 15.86
N ILE A 111 1.91 14.87 15.21
CA ILE A 111 3.30 15.33 15.16
C ILE A 111 3.84 15.14 13.75
N GLY A 112 4.76 16.02 13.33
CA GLY A 112 5.44 15.94 12.04
C GLY A 112 4.82 16.82 10.97
N SER A 113 5.16 16.55 9.71
CA SER A 113 4.61 17.27 8.55
C SER A 113 4.47 16.36 7.33
N VAL A 114 3.50 16.70 6.48
CA VAL A 114 3.30 16.11 5.15
C VAL A 114 3.25 17.26 4.15
N GLU A 115 4.16 17.25 3.19
CA GLU A 115 4.23 18.22 2.11
C GLU A 115 3.94 17.51 0.79
N ILE A 116 2.98 18.02 0.01
CA ILE A 116 2.54 17.45 -1.26
C ILE A 116 2.69 18.50 -2.33
N LYS A 117 3.27 18.13 -3.47
CA LYS A 117 3.31 18.94 -4.68
C LYS A 117 2.46 18.27 -5.74
N GLY A 118 1.48 19.00 -6.24
CA GLY A 118 0.56 18.52 -7.26
C GLY A 118 -0.73 17.94 -6.70
N ARG A 119 -1.45 17.26 -7.57
CA ARG A 119 -2.80 16.72 -7.35
C ARG A 119 -2.73 15.29 -6.83
N ILE A 120 -3.46 14.99 -5.75
CA ILE A 120 -3.51 13.65 -5.16
C ILE A 120 -4.88 13.02 -5.37
N ALA A 121 -4.94 11.78 -5.82
CA ALA A 121 -6.17 11.01 -5.92
C ALA A 121 -6.13 9.76 -5.02
N PRO A 122 -6.93 9.71 -3.94
CA PRO A 122 -7.01 8.55 -3.07
C PRO A 122 -8.00 7.52 -3.64
N LEU A 123 -7.52 6.34 -4.00
CA LEU A 123 -8.31 5.14 -4.25
C LEU A 123 -8.50 4.36 -2.93
N ILE A 124 -9.00 5.06 -1.91
CA ILE A 124 -9.25 4.51 -0.58
C ILE A 124 -10.76 4.33 -0.46
N ALA A 125 -11.24 3.09 -0.28
CA ALA A 125 -12.66 2.76 -0.19
C ALA A 125 -13.48 3.29 -1.39
N LEU A 126 -13.25 2.74 -2.58
CA LEU A 126 -13.91 3.11 -3.84
C LEU A 126 -15.43 3.15 -3.70
N GLY A 127 -16.02 4.28 -4.10
CA GLY A 127 -17.46 4.51 -3.98
C GLY A 127 -17.96 4.93 -2.59
N ALA A 128 -17.15 4.86 -1.53
CA ALA A 128 -17.56 5.30 -0.19
C ALA A 128 -17.77 6.82 -0.08
N GLY A 129 -17.22 7.60 -1.02
CA GLY A 129 -17.44 9.05 -1.12
C GLY A 129 -18.65 9.45 -1.96
N PHE A 130 -19.35 8.49 -2.56
CA PHE A 130 -20.52 8.79 -3.38
C PHE A 130 -21.74 9.11 -2.52
N ASN A 131 -22.49 10.11 -2.93
CA ASN A 131 -23.80 10.36 -2.35
C ASN A 131 -24.81 9.37 -2.94
N PRO A 132 -25.44 8.50 -2.13
CA PRO A 132 -26.33 7.46 -2.62
C PRO A 132 -27.59 8.00 -3.30
N ILE A 133 -28.01 9.23 -3.00
CA ILE A 133 -29.21 9.88 -3.57
C ILE A 133 -28.92 10.42 -4.97
N LEU A 134 -27.68 10.84 -5.23
CA LEU A 134 -27.29 11.40 -6.53
C LEU A 134 -27.12 10.27 -7.56
N THR A 135 -27.32 10.62 -8.83
CA THR A 135 -27.03 9.74 -9.97
C THR A 135 -25.53 9.49 -10.09
N GLY A 136 -25.14 8.48 -10.87
CA GLY A 136 -23.74 8.23 -11.18
C GLY A 136 -23.08 9.43 -11.86
N ARG A 137 -23.79 10.10 -12.77
CA ARG A 137 -23.35 11.32 -13.45
C ARG A 137 -23.02 12.43 -12.44
N GLU A 138 -23.96 12.76 -11.56
CA GLU A 138 -23.76 13.77 -10.53
C GLU A 138 -22.62 13.42 -9.57
N ASN A 139 -22.47 12.16 -9.24
CA ASN A 139 -21.35 11.68 -8.42
C ASN A 139 -20.00 11.81 -9.12
N ILE A 140 -19.89 11.62 -10.45
CA ILE A 140 -18.66 11.90 -11.20
C ILE A 140 -18.27 13.37 -11.01
N TYR A 141 -19.21 14.30 -11.30
CA TYR A 141 -18.92 15.72 -11.14
C TYR A 141 -18.53 16.09 -9.71
N ALA A 142 -19.27 15.62 -8.71
CA ALA A 142 -18.96 15.89 -7.31
C ALA A 142 -17.58 15.35 -6.92
N ASN A 143 -17.29 14.08 -7.26
CA ASN A 143 -16.04 13.42 -6.89
C ASN A 143 -14.81 14.06 -7.57
N MET A 144 -14.88 14.29 -8.90
CA MET A 144 -13.77 14.90 -9.63
C MET A 144 -13.54 16.35 -9.23
N SER A 145 -14.61 17.11 -8.89
CA SER A 145 -14.49 18.47 -8.34
C SER A 145 -13.79 18.48 -6.97
N ILE A 146 -14.11 17.52 -6.08
CA ILE A 146 -13.43 17.35 -4.79
C ILE A 146 -11.93 17.05 -5.02
N LEU A 147 -11.61 16.30 -6.08
CA LEU A 147 -10.22 15.99 -6.47
C LEU A 147 -9.53 17.16 -7.21
N GLY A 148 -10.20 18.31 -7.32
CA GLY A 148 -9.60 19.57 -7.78
C GLY A 148 -9.75 19.85 -9.27
N LEU A 149 -10.64 19.16 -10.01
CA LEU A 149 -10.91 19.46 -11.40
C LEU A 149 -11.99 20.56 -11.52
N SER A 150 -11.81 21.44 -12.48
CA SER A 150 -12.83 22.37 -12.93
C SER A 150 -13.94 21.64 -13.70
N LYS A 151 -15.11 22.28 -13.83
CA LYS A 151 -16.23 21.70 -14.58
C LYS A 151 -15.82 21.38 -16.03
N GLN A 152 -15.08 22.25 -16.68
CA GLN A 152 -14.63 22.04 -18.06
C GLN A 152 -13.71 20.84 -18.18
N GLU A 153 -12.75 20.68 -17.26
CA GLU A 153 -11.87 19.49 -17.24
C GLU A 153 -12.64 18.20 -17.01
N ILE A 154 -13.74 18.26 -16.26
CA ILE A 154 -14.63 17.11 -16.03
C ILE A 154 -15.44 16.80 -17.30
N ASP A 155 -16.01 17.82 -17.94
CA ASP A 155 -16.76 17.68 -19.18
C ASP A 155 -15.89 17.03 -20.28
N ASP A 156 -14.63 17.45 -20.41
CA ASP A 156 -13.65 16.91 -21.37
C ASP A 156 -13.31 15.42 -21.14
N ARG A 157 -13.43 14.92 -19.89
CA ARG A 157 -13.07 13.55 -19.51
C ARG A 157 -14.27 12.66 -19.23
N PHE A 158 -15.46 13.20 -19.24
CA PHE A 158 -16.67 12.51 -18.80
C PHE A 158 -16.94 11.23 -19.59
N ASP A 159 -16.84 11.30 -20.91
CA ASP A 159 -17.09 10.16 -21.79
C ASP A 159 -16.04 9.04 -21.58
N ASP A 160 -14.77 9.40 -21.35
CA ASP A 160 -13.70 8.43 -21.03
C ASP A 160 -13.97 7.72 -19.70
N VAL A 161 -14.45 8.46 -18.68
CA VAL A 161 -14.85 7.89 -17.38
C VAL A 161 -15.99 6.89 -17.57
N LEU A 162 -17.02 7.26 -18.34
CA LEU A 162 -18.19 6.42 -18.60
C LEU A 162 -17.81 5.15 -19.36
N GLU A 163 -17.04 5.27 -20.43
CA GLU A 163 -16.53 4.14 -21.21
C GLU A 163 -15.65 3.21 -20.35
N PHE A 164 -14.82 3.80 -19.48
CA PHE A 164 -13.98 3.00 -18.61
C PHE A 164 -14.79 2.24 -17.56
N ALA A 165 -15.80 2.88 -16.94
CA ALA A 165 -16.60 2.28 -15.87
C ALA A 165 -17.49 1.12 -16.35
N GLU A 166 -17.90 1.12 -17.64
CA GLU A 166 -18.74 0.09 -18.26
C GLU A 166 -20.06 -0.14 -17.49
N ILE A 167 -20.73 0.96 -17.05
CA ILE A 167 -21.99 0.89 -16.31
C ILE A 167 -23.22 1.22 -17.17
N GLY A 168 -23.00 1.67 -18.42
CA GLY A 168 -24.06 1.93 -19.40
C GLY A 168 -25.11 2.94 -18.93
N ASP A 169 -26.38 2.65 -19.24
CA ASP A 169 -27.52 3.54 -18.95
C ASP A 169 -27.76 3.76 -17.44
N ALA A 170 -27.16 2.92 -16.58
CA ALA A 170 -27.25 3.09 -15.13
C ALA A 170 -26.64 4.41 -14.63
N ILE A 171 -25.85 5.11 -15.48
CA ILE A 171 -25.21 6.39 -15.13
C ILE A 171 -26.22 7.43 -14.66
N ASP A 172 -27.44 7.42 -15.17
CA ASP A 172 -28.51 8.37 -14.83
C ASP A 172 -29.43 7.87 -13.70
N SER A 173 -29.13 6.69 -13.11
CA SER A 173 -29.82 6.16 -11.94
C SER A 173 -29.11 6.58 -10.63
N PRO A 174 -29.82 6.71 -9.49
CA PRO A 174 -29.23 6.97 -8.19
C PRO A 174 -28.24 5.85 -7.79
N VAL A 175 -27.08 6.24 -7.22
CA VAL A 175 -26.01 5.29 -6.87
C VAL A 175 -26.43 4.28 -5.80
N GLN A 176 -27.43 4.58 -4.98
CA GLN A 176 -28.02 3.59 -4.05
C GLN A 176 -28.58 2.33 -4.73
N SER A 177 -28.91 2.41 -6.03
CA SER A 177 -29.39 1.26 -6.82
C SER A 177 -28.24 0.44 -7.43
N TYR A 178 -26.99 0.91 -7.31
CA TYR A 178 -25.84 0.24 -7.88
C TYR A 178 -25.44 -0.98 -7.07
N SER A 179 -24.93 -2.00 -7.75
CA SER A 179 -24.15 -3.03 -7.07
C SER A 179 -22.85 -2.43 -6.52
N SER A 180 -22.27 -3.06 -5.50
CA SER A 180 -20.97 -2.65 -4.97
C SER A 180 -19.88 -2.63 -6.05
N GLY A 181 -19.95 -3.55 -7.02
CA GLY A 181 -19.07 -3.58 -8.18
C GLY A 181 -19.23 -2.38 -9.10
N MET A 182 -20.47 -1.95 -9.41
CA MET A 182 -20.74 -0.76 -10.24
C MET A 182 -20.23 0.52 -9.57
N ALA A 183 -20.55 0.69 -8.29
CA ALA A 183 -20.07 1.85 -7.53
C ALA A 183 -18.54 1.93 -7.48
N ALA A 184 -17.90 0.79 -7.28
CA ALA A 184 -16.45 0.71 -7.24
C ALA A 184 -15.79 0.92 -8.61
N ARG A 185 -16.39 0.42 -9.72
CA ARG A 185 -15.93 0.70 -11.09
C ARG A 185 -16.01 2.18 -11.40
N LEU A 186 -17.14 2.83 -11.07
CA LEU A 186 -17.32 4.26 -11.28
C LEU A 186 -16.34 5.09 -10.46
N GLY A 187 -16.15 4.76 -9.17
CA GLY A 187 -15.20 5.44 -8.29
C GLY A 187 -13.77 5.32 -8.77
N PHE A 188 -13.36 4.12 -9.22
CA PHE A 188 -12.05 3.91 -9.81
C PHE A 188 -11.87 4.72 -11.10
N ALA A 189 -12.85 4.64 -12.03
CA ALA A 189 -12.81 5.37 -13.28
C ALA A 189 -12.69 6.88 -13.05
N SER A 190 -13.51 7.45 -12.17
CA SER A 190 -13.45 8.87 -11.83
C SER A 190 -12.08 9.29 -11.32
N ALA A 191 -11.50 8.53 -10.40
CA ALA A 191 -10.21 8.88 -9.79
C ALA A 191 -9.03 8.80 -10.76
N ILE A 192 -8.94 7.76 -11.61
CA ILE A 192 -7.81 7.61 -12.55
C ILE A 192 -7.86 8.57 -13.73
N HIS A 193 -9.03 9.11 -14.07
CA HIS A 193 -9.18 10.12 -15.13
C HIS A 193 -9.00 11.55 -14.62
N THR A 194 -8.70 11.75 -13.33
CA THR A 194 -8.25 13.05 -12.81
C THR A 194 -6.79 13.36 -13.20
N GLU A 195 -6.06 12.39 -13.75
CA GLU A 195 -4.64 12.49 -14.07
C GLU A 195 -3.82 13.07 -12.89
N PRO A 196 -3.81 12.37 -11.75
CA PRO A 196 -3.16 12.87 -10.55
C PRO A 196 -1.65 12.78 -10.66
N ASP A 197 -0.93 13.65 -9.92
CA ASP A 197 0.52 13.54 -9.74
C ASP A 197 0.87 12.39 -8.78
N ILE A 198 -0.02 12.13 -7.80
CA ILE A 198 0.12 11.05 -6.82
C ILE A 198 -1.18 10.27 -6.70
N LEU A 199 -1.10 8.95 -6.86
CA LEU A 199 -2.22 8.03 -6.69
C LEU A 199 -2.01 7.17 -5.44
N LEU A 200 -2.98 7.20 -4.51
CA LEU A 200 -2.95 6.35 -3.32
C LEU A 200 -3.88 5.15 -3.51
N ILE A 201 -3.34 3.95 -3.42
CA ILE A 201 -4.07 2.70 -3.69
C ILE A 201 -4.08 1.84 -2.42
N ASP A 202 -5.27 1.62 -1.84
CA ASP A 202 -5.46 0.78 -0.65
C ASP A 202 -6.19 -0.51 -1.05
N GLU A 203 -5.48 -1.61 -1.27
CA GLU A 203 -5.99 -2.99 -1.52
C GLU A 203 -7.12 -3.15 -2.56
N VAL A 204 -7.59 -2.05 -3.13
CA VAL A 204 -8.84 -1.93 -3.89
C VAL A 204 -8.70 -2.41 -5.34
N LEU A 205 -7.52 -2.85 -5.77
CA LEU A 205 -7.31 -3.40 -7.13
C LEU A 205 -8.05 -4.76 -7.36
N ALA A 206 -8.69 -5.30 -6.32
CA ALA A 206 -9.53 -6.50 -6.41
C ALA A 206 -10.97 -6.23 -6.90
N VAL A 207 -11.30 -4.99 -7.31
CA VAL A 207 -12.65 -4.60 -7.74
C VAL A 207 -12.99 -5.12 -9.12
N GLY A 208 -14.22 -5.59 -9.26
CA GLY A 208 -14.78 -6.07 -10.52
C GLY A 208 -14.32 -7.48 -10.91
N ASP A 209 -14.67 -7.87 -12.12
CA ASP A 209 -14.26 -9.14 -12.72
C ASP A 209 -12.80 -9.12 -13.22
N ILE A 210 -12.32 -10.27 -13.69
CA ILE A 210 -10.94 -10.42 -14.19
C ILE A 210 -10.65 -9.47 -15.34
N LYS A 211 -11.63 -9.23 -16.25
CA LYS A 211 -11.48 -8.33 -17.39
C LYS A 211 -11.30 -6.88 -16.95
N PHE A 212 -12.12 -6.43 -16.01
CA PHE A 212 -12.03 -5.07 -15.47
C PHE A 212 -10.71 -4.85 -14.70
N ARG A 213 -10.29 -5.84 -13.90
CA ARG A 213 -8.98 -5.78 -13.22
C ARG A 213 -7.81 -5.64 -14.18
N ALA A 214 -7.83 -6.40 -15.29
CA ALA A 214 -6.80 -6.27 -16.33
C ALA A 214 -6.82 -4.87 -17.00
N LYS A 215 -7.99 -4.26 -17.17
CA LYS A 215 -8.17 -2.88 -17.67
C LYS A 215 -7.58 -1.87 -16.67
N CYS A 216 -7.86 -2.05 -15.37
CA CYS A 216 -7.27 -1.21 -14.31
C CYS A 216 -5.74 -1.28 -14.30
N HIS A 217 -5.15 -2.48 -14.33
CA HIS A 217 -3.70 -2.65 -14.34
C HIS A 217 -3.04 -1.97 -15.56
N ARG A 218 -3.63 -2.11 -16.75
CA ARG A 218 -3.13 -1.43 -17.95
C ARG A 218 -3.17 0.09 -17.81
N ARG A 219 -4.27 0.64 -17.28
CA ARG A 219 -4.38 2.10 -17.08
C ARG A 219 -3.38 2.60 -16.05
N LEU A 220 -3.18 1.88 -14.94
CA LEU A 220 -2.16 2.21 -13.95
C LEU A 220 -0.75 2.22 -14.55
N ALA A 221 -0.42 1.22 -15.38
CA ALA A 221 0.86 1.19 -16.07
C ALA A 221 1.05 2.41 -17.01
N THR A 222 0.00 2.82 -17.73
CA THR A 222 0.03 4.04 -18.56
C THR A 222 0.25 5.29 -17.73
N LEU A 223 -0.48 5.43 -16.59
CA LEU A 223 -0.31 6.57 -15.69
C LEU A 223 1.12 6.63 -15.14
N GLN A 224 1.72 5.50 -14.77
CA GLN A 224 3.10 5.43 -14.30
C GLN A 224 4.09 5.86 -15.38
N GLN A 225 3.91 5.38 -16.61
CA GLN A 225 4.74 5.80 -17.76
C GLN A 225 4.64 7.31 -18.04
N ASN A 226 3.47 7.91 -17.77
CA ASN A 226 3.24 9.35 -17.89
C ASN A 226 3.77 10.15 -16.67
N GLY A 227 4.43 9.50 -15.71
CA GLY A 227 5.07 10.17 -14.59
C GLY A 227 4.19 10.30 -13.32
N THR A 228 3.01 9.68 -13.25
CA THR A 228 2.23 9.58 -12.02
C THR A 228 2.96 8.72 -11.00
N SER A 229 3.05 9.21 -9.76
CA SER A 229 3.66 8.51 -8.64
C SER A 229 2.61 7.71 -7.88
N PHE A 230 2.99 6.55 -7.32
CA PHE A 230 2.05 5.67 -6.61
C PHE A 230 2.48 5.39 -5.17
N ILE A 231 1.49 5.31 -4.27
CA ILE A 231 1.64 4.60 -3.01
C ILE A 231 0.64 3.44 -3.01
N LEU A 232 1.15 2.22 -2.98
CA LEU A 232 0.36 0.99 -3.05
C LEU A 232 0.41 0.25 -1.72
N VAL A 233 -0.76 0.02 -1.12
CA VAL A 233 -0.93 -0.93 -0.01
C VAL A 233 -1.52 -2.22 -0.56
N SER A 234 -0.88 -3.34 -0.30
CA SER A 234 -1.41 -4.66 -0.66
C SER A 234 -0.96 -5.72 0.36
N HIS A 235 -1.83 -6.69 0.61
CA HIS A 235 -1.46 -7.92 1.32
C HIS A 235 -0.70 -8.91 0.43
N ASN A 236 -0.76 -8.72 -0.88
CA ASN A 236 -0.10 -9.57 -1.84
C ASN A 236 1.29 -9.02 -2.14
N SER A 237 2.33 -9.65 -1.58
CA SER A 237 3.73 -9.30 -1.82
C SER A 237 4.09 -9.32 -3.30
N GLN A 238 3.51 -10.23 -4.09
CA GLN A 238 3.78 -10.30 -5.54
C GLN A 238 3.26 -9.07 -6.29
N ALA A 239 2.12 -8.51 -5.87
CA ALA A 239 1.61 -7.26 -6.44
C ALA A 239 2.55 -6.08 -6.13
N ILE A 240 3.07 -6.01 -4.91
CA ILE A 240 4.07 -5.00 -4.50
C ILE A 240 5.36 -5.16 -5.32
N LEU A 241 5.89 -6.39 -5.44
CA LEU A 241 7.11 -6.69 -6.21
C LEU A 241 6.98 -6.38 -7.71
N SER A 242 5.78 -6.54 -8.28
CA SER A 242 5.55 -6.32 -9.71
C SER A 242 5.33 -4.86 -10.10
N ILE A 243 4.81 -4.03 -9.18
CA ILE A 243 4.39 -2.66 -9.47
C ILE A 243 5.37 -1.64 -8.87
N CYS A 244 5.91 -1.92 -7.69
CA CYS A 244 6.69 -0.97 -6.92
C CYS A 244 8.21 -1.15 -7.14
N ASN A 245 8.95 -0.04 -7.13
CA ASN A 245 10.42 -0.05 -7.15
C ASN A 245 11.05 0.17 -5.77
N SER A 246 10.26 0.64 -4.82
CA SER A 246 10.68 0.78 -3.42
C SER A 246 9.54 0.37 -2.50
N ALA A 247 9.85 0.07 -1.25
CA ALA A 247 8.85 -0.27 -0.26
C ALA A 247 9.19 0.27 1.14
N ILE A 248 8.16 0.37 1.98
CA ILE A 248 8.26 0.64 3.41
C ILE A 248 7.60 -0.50 4.16
N TYR A 249 8.30 -1.06 5.13
CA TYR A 249 7.75 -2.01 6.08
C TYR A 249 7.33 -1.28 7.36
N LEU A 250 6.03 -1.35 7.68
CA LEU A 250 5.46 -0.84 8.92
C LEU A 250 5.10 -1.98 9.87
N SER A 251 5.53 -1.88 11.13
CA SER A 251 5.13 -2.79 12.21
C SER A 251 4.75 -1.99 13.45
N THR A 252 3.57 -2.25 14.00
CA THR A 252 3.05 -1.58 15.22
C THR A 252 3.18 -0.05 15.20
N GLY A 253 2.90 0.56 14.04
CA GLY A 253 2.98 2.01 13.85
C GLY A 253 4.35 2.57 13.53
N LYS A 254 5.41 1.75 13.57
CA LYS A 254 6.81 2.16 13.32
C LYS A 254 7.30 1.74 11.96
N GLN A 255 8.16 2.56 11.38
CA GLN A 255 8.90 2.24 10.16
C GLN A 255 10.08 1.33 10.51
N ILE A 256 10.03 0.07 10.07
CA ILE A 256 11.06 -0.95 10.35
C ILE A 256 12.13 -0.96 9.27
N ALA A 257 11.70 -0.81 8.01
CA ALA A 257 12.59 -0.76 6.86
C ALA A 257 12.01 0.15 5.77
N ILE A 258 12.90 0.73 4.97
CA ILE A 258 12.60 1.45 3.73
C ILE A 258 13.74 1.21 2.76
N GLY A 259 13.43 1.00 1.49
CA GLY A 259 14.44 0.80 0.46
C GLY A 259 13.91 0.08 -0.77
N GLU A 260 14.80 -0.66 -1.40
CA GLU A 260 14.51 -1.48 -2.57
C GLU A 260 13.43 -2.52 -2.23
N VAL A 261 12.47 -2.71 -3.16
CA VAL A 261 11.24 -3.46 -2.88
C VAL A 261 11.49 -4.90 -2.48
N ALA A 262 12.43 -5.62 -3.12
CA ALA A 262 12.68 -7.02 -2.83
C ALA A 262 13.24 -7.22 -1.43
N SER A 263 14.24 -6.43 -1.02
CA SER A 263 14.84 -6.48 0.31
C SER A 263 13.85 -6.17 1.43
N VAL A 264 12.95 -5.19 1.21
CA VAL A 264 11.95 -4.82 2.22
C VAL A 264 10.87 -5.88 2.35
N VAL A 265 10.43 -6.46 1.22
CA VAL A 265 9.44 -7.55 1.21
C VAL A 265 10.01 -8.81 1.85
N GLU A 266 11.25 -9.19 1.52
CA GLU A 266 11.95 -10.33 2.13
C GLU A 266 12.02 -10.19 3.66
N ARG A 267 12.40 -9.02 4.15
CA ARG A 267 12.41 -8.72 5.59
C ARG A 267 11.02 -8.84 6.22
N TYR A 268 10.00 -8.29 5.56
CA TYR A 268 8.61 -8.38 6.04
C TYR A 268 8.14 -9.85 6.11
N GLU A 269 8.42 -10.65 5.08
CA GLU A 269 8.07 -12.07 5.04
C GLU A 269 8.86 -12.87 6.08
N GLY A 270 10.15 -12.55 6.27
CA GLY A 270 10.98 -13.11 7.34
C GLY A 270 10.34 -12.90 8.73
N ASP A 271 9.96 -11.67 9.05
CA ASP A 271 9.28 -11.32 10.31
C ASP A 271 7.87 -11.94 10.40
N LEU A 272 7.18 -12.12 9.27
CA LEU A 272 5.85 -12.73 9.22
C LEU A 272 5.87 -14.22 9.52
N PHE A 273 6.84 -14.93 8.93
CA PHE A 273 6.97 -16.38 9.02
C PHE A 273 7.91 -16.84 10.13
N GLY A 274 8.49 -15.90 10.91
CA GLY A 274 9.41 -16.21 11.98
C GLY A 274 10.71 -16.88 11.47
N ILE A 275 11.15 -16.49 10.26
CA ILE A 275 12.43 -16.94 9.71
C ILE A 275 13.52 -16.22 10.51
N ASN A 276 14.03 -16.88 11.54
CA ASN A 276 15.16 -16.38 12.28
C ASN A 276 16.44 -16.54 11.41
N GLU A 277 17.39 -15.64 11.58
CA GLU A 277 18.73 -15.70 10.95
C GLU A 277 19.50 -17.02 11.28
N THR A 278 18.92 -17.84 12.16
CA THR A 278 19.43 -19.18 12.52
C THR A 278 18.94 -20.29 11.58
N ASP A 279 18.01 -20.02 10.66
CA ASP A 279 17.59 -21.00 9.67
C ASP A 279 18.74 -21.21 8.68
N THR A 280 19.43 -22.31 8.84
CA THR A 280 20.50 -22.75 7.93
C THR A 280 19.93 -22.89 6.52
N ILE A 281 20.62 -22.34 5.51
CA ILE A 281 20.26 -22.46 4.10
C ILE A 281 19.82 -23.91 3.79
N GLY A 282 18.65 -24.07 3.16
CA GLY A 282 18.07 -25.38 2.78
C GLY A 282 17.33 -26.13 3.89
N GLN A 283 17.14 -25.54 5.09
CA GLN A 283 16.34 -26.12 6.16
C GLN A 283 15.53 -25.04 6.89
N LYS A 284 14.23 -25.26 7.04
CA LYS A 284 13.33 -24.38 7.78
C LYS A 284 12.88 -25.08 9.06
N TYR A 285 13.19 -24.49 10.21
CA TYR A 285 12.59 -24.87 11.47
C TYR A 285 11.27 -24.16 11.68
N LEU A 286 10.27 -24.87 12.18
CA LEU A 286 8.97 -24.29 12.52
C LEU A 286 8.93 -24.02 14.03
N PRO A 287 8.31 -22.91 14.48
CA PRO A 287 8.25 -22.58 15.89
C PRO A 287 7.51 -23.68 16.66
N ALA A 288 8.04 -24.02 17.83
CA ALA A 288 7.39 -24.97 18.72
C ALA A 288 6.01 -24.44 19.16
N LYS A 289 4.97 -25.23 18.97
CA LYS A 289 3.63 -24.88 19.43
C LYS A 289 3.51 -25.08 20.96
N SER A 290 2.74 -24.22 21.60
CA SER A 290 2.36 -24.40 23.01
C SER A 290 1.52 -25.69 23.19
N GLU A 291 1.44 -26.21 24.42
CA GLU A 291 0.64 -27.43 24.70
C GLU A 291 -0.83 -27.29 24.27
N ASN A 292 -1.38 -26.08 24.37
CA ASN A 292 -2.78 -25.80 24.00
C ASN A 292 -3.01 -25.67 22.47
N GLU A 293 -1.95 -25.52 21.69
CA GLU A 293 -2.01 -25.37 20.23
C GLU A 293 -1.57 -26.64 19.49
N SER A 294 -0.97 -27.60 20.21
CA SER A 294 -0.55 -28.87 19.64
C SER A 294 -1.75 -29.81 19.47
N THR A 295 -1.82 -30.43 18.30
CA THR A 295 -2.81 -31.48 18.00
C THR A 295 -2.28 -32.89 18.26
N GLY A 296 -1.17 -33.01 18.99
CA GLY A 296 -0.48 -34.29 19.27
C GLY A 296 0.57 -34.68 18.24
N LEU A 297 0.56 -34.08 17.05
CA LEU A 297 1.57 -34.24 16.01
C LEU A 297 1.94 -32.87 15.45
N ASP A 298 3.15 -32.43 15.69
CA ASP A 298 3.64 -31.12 15.25
C ASP A 298 4.77 -31.26 14.24
N ILE A 299 4.74 -30.48 13.17
CA ILE A 299 5.84 -30.38 12.21
C ILE A 299 6.92 -29.49 12.84
N THR A 300 8.14 -29.98 12.92
CA THR A 300 9.27 -29.29 13.57
C THR A 300 10.25 -28.67 12.59
N TYR A 301 10.46 -29.30 11.44
CA TYR A 301 11.31 -28.75 10.38
C TYR A 301 10.95 -29.30 9.00
N LEU A 302 11.36 -28.56 7.98
CA LEU A 302 11.26 -28.91 6.57
C LEU A 302 12.65 -28.78 5.93
N LEU A 303 13.07 -29.74 5.12
CA LEU A 303 14.33 -29.65 4.35
C LEU A 303 14.27 -30.49 3.07
N PHE A 304 15.16 -30.17 2.13
CA PHE A 304 15.38 -30.99 0.94
C PHE A 304 16.72 -31.74 1.03
N ARG A 305 16.75 -32.99 0.55
CA ARG A 305 17.96 -33.80 0.46
C ARG A 305 18.15 -34.31 -0.97
N ASP A 306 19.39 -34.50 -1.38
CA ASP A 306 19.71 -35.22 -2.61
C ASP A 306 19.41 -36.75 -2.48
N THR A 307 19.60 -37.47 -3.55
CA THR A 307 19.44 -38.94 -3.58
C THR A 307 20.44 -39.68 -2.70
N SER A 308 21.53 -39.02 -2.32
CA SER A 308 22.55 -39.52 -1.42
C SER A 308 22.29 -39.18 0.06
N GLY A 309 21.19 -38.45 0.33
CA GLY A 309 20.81 -38.07 1.69
C GLY A 309 21.43 -36.78 2.20
N ASN A 310 22.27 -36.08 1.41
CA ASN A 310 22.86 -34.83 1.80
C ASN A 310 21.85 -33.71 1.72
N LYS A 311 21.92 -32.73 2.63
CA LYS A 311 21.06 -31.56 2.64
C LYS A 311 21.37 -30.68 1.43
N LEU A 312 20.30 -30.25 0.72
CA LEU A 312 20.39 -29.34 -0.40
C LEU A 312 20.14 -27.89 0.07
N GLU A 313 21.02 -26.98 -0.29
CA GLU A 313 20.88 -25.55 -0.04
C GLU A 313 20.01 -24.85 -1.10
N SER A 314 19.92 -25.40 -2.29
CA SER A 314 19.09 -24.92 -3.39
C SER A 314 18.58 -26.09 -4.23
N LEU A 315 17.40 -25.93 -4.86
CA LEU A 315 16.86 -26.91 -5.80
C LEU A 315 17.28 -26.52 -7.21
N THR A 316 17.88 -27.46 -7.92
CA THR A 316 18.20 -27.30 -9.34
C THR A 316 17.14 -28.00 -10.18
N SER A 317 16.64 -27.33 -11.22
CA SER A 317 15.69 -27.89 -12.17
C SER A 317 16.22 -29.20 -12.77
N CYS A 318 15.36 -30.20 -12.85
CA CYS A 318 15.64 -31.54 -13.40
C CYS A 318 16.56 -32.46 -12.56
N LEU A 319 16.97 -32.07 -11.34
CA LEU A 319 17.65 -32.99 -10.43
C LEU A 319 16.66 -33.55 -9.40
N PRO A 320 16.69 -34.87 -9.12
CA PRO A 320 15.80 -35.45 -8.11
C PRO A 320 16.21 -34.98 -6.70
N ALA A 321 15.19 -34.62 -5.90
CA ALA A 321 15.37 -34.22 -4.52
C ALA A 321 14.28 -34.83 -3.63
N ASN A 322 14.64 -35.21 -2.40
CA ASN A 322 13.72 -35.71 -1.39
C ASN A 322 13.26 -34.56 -0.48
N PHE A 323 11.95 -34.37 -0.36
CA PHE A 323 11.38 -33.46 0.62
C PHE A 323 11.22 -34.18 1.96
N CYS A 324 11.89 -33.69 2.98
CA CYS A 324 11.90 -34.28 4.32
C CYS A 324 11.14 -33.40 5.31
N ILE A 325 10.26 -34.01 6.09
CA ILE A 325 9.46 -33.35 7.13
C ILE A 325 9.83 -33.95 8.47
N GLY A 326 10.29 -33.12 9.40
CA GLY A 326 10.49 -33.52 10.78
C GLY A 326 9.20 -33.39 11.57
N LEU A 327 8.84 -34.44 12.31
CA LEU A 327 7.63 -34.49 13.14
C LEU A 327 8.02 -34.68 14.60
N SER A 328 7.28 -34.05 15.51
CA SER A 328 7.32 -34.30 16.94
C SER A 328 5.96 -34.82 17.39
N VAL A 329 5.97 -35.92 18.11
CA VAL A 329 4.77 -36.49 18.75
C VAL A 329 4.81 -36.11 20.22
N LYS A 330 3.73 -35.53 20.71
CA LYS A 330 3.54 -35.19 22.15
C LYS A 330 2.56 -36.15 22.81
#